data_463e33cda9eaa684943f7df3dcf149e0
#
_entry.id   463e33cda9eaa684943f7df3dcf149e0
#
_cell.length_a   1.000
_cell.length_b   1.000
_cell.length_c   1.000
_cell.angle_alpha   90.00
_cell.angle_beta   90.00
_cell.angle_gamma   90.00
#
_symmetry.space_group_name_H-M   'P 1'
#
loop_
_entity.id
_entity.type
_entity.pdbx_description
1 polymer ?
#
loop_
_entity_poly.entity_id
_entity_poly.type
_entity_poly.pdbx_seq_one_letter_code
_entity_poly.pdbx_strand_id
1 'polypeptide(L)'
;MLKIMGQAQASIEQMRAYIKKVNPKVPESVIKMIPYYITEGALEGVRGDIAFAQSCLETGNFAFKGSAVTLDQNNFCGMGVTSTGVKGSSFKTPKEGIRAQIQHLKAYACDDALEQRCIDPRFT
;
A
#
# COMPACT_ATOMS: atom_id res chain seq x y z
N MET A 1 -13.97 14.05 -8.39
CA MET A 1 -12.87 13.80 -7.42
C MET A 1 -12.86 12.33 -7.00
N LEU A 2 -11.71 11.73 -6.98
CA LEU A 2 -11.55 10.33 -6.57
C LEU A 2 -11.68 10.23 -5.04
N LYS A 3 -12.56 9.36 -4.57
CA LYS A 3 -12.75 9.15 -3.13
C LYS A 3 -11.88 7.99 -2.64
N ILE A 4 -11.09 8.22 -1.61
CA ILE A 4 -10.27 7.18 -0.96
C ILE A 4 -11.14 6.24 -0.14
N MET A 5 -12.14 6.80 0.56
CA MET A 5 -13.07 5.98 1.34
C MET A 5 -14.09 5.32 0.42
N GLY A 6 -14.45 4.08 0.73
CA GLY A 6 -15.44 3.32 -0.02
C GLY A 6 -14.98 1.90 -0.33
N GLN A 7 -15.67 1.25 -1.26
CA GLN A 7 -15.34 -0.11 -1.70
C GLN A 7 -14.45 -0.07 -2.92
N ALA A 8 -13.51 -1.02 -3.01
CA ALA A 8 -12.66 -1.17 -4.17
C ALA A 8 -13.51 -1.47 -5.41
N GLN A 9 -13.13 -0.88 -6.54
CA GLN A 9 -13.80 -1.08 -7.83
C GLN A 9 -13.01 -2.03 -8.72
N ALA A 10 -11.68 -2.07 -8.58
CA ALA A 10 -10.86 -3.04 -9.30
C ALA A 10 -10.80 -4.35 -8.52
N SER A 11 -10.79 -5.46 -9.23
CA SER A 11 -10.68 -6.80 -8.64
C SER A 11 -9.21 -7.18 -8.41
N ILE A 12 -9.01 -8.22 -7.61
CA ILE A 12 -7.67 -8.80 -7.39
C ILE A 12 -7.07 -9.25 -8.72
N GLU A 13 -7.86 -9.90 -9.57
CA GLU A 13 -7.39 -10.36 -10.88
C GLU A 13 -6.97 -9.18 -11.76
N GLN A 14 -7.73 -8.09 -11.75
CA GLN A 14 -7.38 -6.90 -12.53
C GLN A 14 -6.08 -6.29 -12.05
N MET A 15 -5.88 -6.19 -10.73
CA MET A 15 -4.65 -5.66 -10.16
C MET A 15 -3.45 -6.55 -10.49
N ARG A 16 -3.60 -7.87 -10.39
CA ARG A 16 -2.55 -8.81 -10.76
C ARG A 16 -2.19 -8.73 -12.25
N ALA A 17 -3.20 -8.64 -13.11
CA ALA A 17 -2.99 -8.52 -14.55
C ALA A 17 -2.24 -7.22 -14.87
N TYR A 18 -2.61 -6.12 -14.23
CA TYR A 18 -1.94 -4.84 -14.43
C TYR A 18 -0.46 -4.92 -14.07
N ILE A 19 -0.14 -5.41 -12.87
CA ILE A 19 1.26 -5.41 -12.42
C ILE A 19 2.13 -6.36 -13.24
N LYS A 20 1.59 -7.48 -13.68
CA LYS A 20 2.31 -8.41 -14.55
C LYS A 20 2.60 -7.79 -15.91
N LYS A 21 1.69 -6.93 -16.40
CA LYS A 21 1.86 -6.25 -17.69
C LYS A 21 2.94 -5.17 -17.60
N VAL A 22 2.91 -4.33 -16.57
CA VAL A 22 3.81 -3.18 -16.46
C VAL A 22 5.17 -3.55 -15.84
N ASN A 23 5.23 -4.66 -15.11
CA ASN A 23 6.47 -5.18 -14.55
C ASN A 23 6.51 -6.71 -14.72
N PRO A 24 6.90 -7.21 -15.92
CA PRO A 24 6.93 -8.66 -16.16
C PRO A 24 7.85 -9.44 -15.22
N LYS A 25 8.78 -8.76 -14.55
CA LYS A 25 9.70 -9.37 -13.59
C LYS A 25 9.23 -9.24 -12.14
N VAL A 26 7.97 -8.81 -11.93
CA VAL A 26 7.45 -8.63 -10.59
C VAL A 26 7.61 -9.91 -9.77
N PRO A 27 8.14 -9.82 -8.52
CA PRO A 27 8.29 -10.99 -7.67
C PRO A 27 6.94 -11.65 -7.34
N GLU A 28 6.95 -12.96 -7.19
CA GLU A 28 5.76 -13.72 -6.80
C GLU A 28 5.21 -13.25 -5.46
N SER A 29 6.08 -12.81 -4.54
CA SER A 29 5.65 -12.28 -3.25
C SER A 29 4.74 -11.07 -3.39
N VAL A 30 4.95 -10.23 -4.40
CA VAL A 30 4.09 -9.10 -4.70
C VAL A 30 2.71 -9.57 -5.18
N ILE A 31 2.71 -10.55 -6.09
CA ILE A 31 1.45 -11.12 -6.60
C ILE A 31 0.63 -11.71 -5.44
N LYS A 32 1.28 -12.40 -4.51
CA LYS A 32 0.62 -13.04 -3.36
C LYS A 32 0.07 -12.05 -2.35
N MET A 33 0.66 -10.87 -2.23
CA MET A 33 0.20 -9.88 -1.24
C MET A 33 -0.93 -8.99 -1.74
N ILE A 34 -1.20 -8.97 -3.04
CA ILE A 34 -2.24 -8.09 -3.61
C ILE A 34 -3.59 -8.23 -2.91
N PRO A 35 -4.08 -9.45 -2.56
CA PRO A 35 -5.35 -9.57 -1.84
C PRO A 35 -5.42 -8.79 -0.54
N TYR A 36 -4.29 -8.55 0.13
CA TYR A 36 -4.28 -7.78 1.37
C TYR A 36 -4.73 -6.33 1.19
N TYR A 37 -4.50 -5.73 0.01
CA TYR A 37 -5.02 -4.38 -0.27
C TYR A 37 -6.54 -4.36 -0.17
N ILE A 38 -7.19 -5.39 -0.69
CA ILE A 38 -8.65 -5.48 -0.67
C ILE A 38 -9.16 -5.80 0.74
N THR A 39 -8.58 -6.79 1.42
CA THR A 39 -9.05 -7.20 2.75
C THR A 39 -8.77 -6.16 3.82
N GLU A 40 -7.57 -5.59 3.86
CA GLU A 40 -7.23 -4.55 4.83
C GLU A 40 -8.00 -3.27 4.55
N GLY A 41 -8.15 -2.92 3.27
CA GLY A 41 -8.95 -1.76 2.88
C GLY A 41 -10.42 -1.90 3.29
N ALA A 42 -11.01 -3.05 3.04
CA ALA A 42 -12.41 -3.31 3.39
C ALA A 42 -12.67 -3.18 4.90
N LEU A 43 -11.74 -3.64 5.72
CA LEU A 43 -11.86 -3.55 7.18
C LEU A 43 -11.89 -2.10 7.66
N GLU A 44 -11.21 -1.20 6.98
CA GLU A 44 -11.14 0.22 7.37
C GLU A 44 -12.06 1.12 6.53
N GLY A 45 -12.78 0.56 5.58
CA GLY A 45 -13.63 1.35 4.68
C GLY A 45 -12.83 2.14 3.65
N VAL A 46 -11.60 1.76 3.38
CA VAL A 46 -10.69 2.40 2.41
C VAL A 46 -10.67 1.59 1.12
N ARG A 47 -10.65 2.29 -0.01
CA ARG A 47 -10.53 1.64 -1.31
C ARG A 47 -9.13 1.03 -1.46
N GLY A 48 -9.05 -0.29 -1.36
CA GLY A 48 -7.78 -1.02 -1.48
C GLY A 48 -7.17 -0.91 -2.86
N ASP A 49 -7.98 -0.77 -3.91
CA ASP A 49 -7.47 -0.57 -5.27
C ASP A 49 -6.74 0.77 -5.42
N ILE A 50 -7.20 1.80 -4.73
CA ILE A 50 -6.49 3.10 -4.71
C ILE A 50 -5.17 2.97 -3.96
N ALA A 51 -5.15 2.24 -2.83
CA ALA A 51 -3.91 1.99 -2.10
C ALA A 51 -2.91 1.24 -2.97
N PHE A 52 -3.37 0.24 -3.72
CA PHE A 52 -2.53 -0.49 -4.66
C PHE A 52 -1.97 0.44 -5.75
N ALA A 53 -2.82 1.30 -6.31
CA ALA A 53 -2.37 2.26 -7.33
C ALA A 53 -1.32 3.22 -6.77
N GLN A 54 -1.48 3.65 -5.52
CA GLN A 54 -0.47 4.47 -4.84
C GLN A 54 0.85 3.72 -4.73
N SER A 55 0.82 2.45 -4.34
CA SER A 55 2.02 1.63 -4.26
C SER A 55 2.70 1.49 -5.61
N CYS A 56 1.93 1.29 -6.68
CA CYS A 56 2.49 1.22 -8.03
C CYS A 56 3.24 2.51 -8.39
N LEU A 57 2.66 3.65 -8.05
CA LEU A 57 3.28 4.95 -8.33
C LEU A 57 4.54 5.16 -7.50
N GLU A 58 4.47 4.88 -6.18
CA GLU A 58 5.56 5.17 -5.25
C GLU A 58 6.75 4.23 -5.38
N THR A 59 6.52 2.99 -5.83
CA THR A 59 7.58 1.97 -5.95
C THR A 59 8.03 1.73 -7.38
N GLY A 60 7.52 2.50 -8.34
CA GLY A 60 7.77 2.25 -9.75
C GLY A 60 7.30 0.87 -10.17
N ASN A 61 6.02 0.58 -9.92
CA ASN A 61 5.38 -0.70 -10.21
C ASN A 61 6.11 -1.88 -9.54
N PHE A 62 6.50 -1.68 -8.27
CA PHE A 62 7.18 -2.70 -7.43
C PHE A 62 8.55 -3.12 -7.97
N ALA A 63 9.17 -2.29 -8.79
CA ALA A 63 10.56 -2.47 -9.20
C ALA A 63 11.54 -1.86 -8.20
N PHE A 64 11.09 -0.87 -7.43
CA PHE A 64 11.87 -0.17 -6.41
C PHE A 64 13.12 0.51 -6.96
N LYS A 65 13.22 0.69 -8.24
CA LYS A 65 14.37 1.30 -8.89
C LYS A 65 14.40 2.79 -8.56
N GLY A 66 15.48 3.23 -7.93
CA GLY A 66 15.62 4.62 -7.50
C GLY A 66 14.77 4.97 -6.29
N SER A 67 14.12 4.00 -5.66
CA SER A 67 13.29 4.22 -4.47
C SER A 67 14.16 4.32 -3.21
N ALA A 68 13.70 5.12 -2.24
CA ALA A 68 14.32 5.20 -0.91
C ALA A 68 13.98 3.99 -0.03
N VAL A 69 13.00 3.16 -0.43
CA VAL A 69 12.63 1.92 0.26
C VAL A 69 12.89 0.73 -0.65
N THR A 70 13.04 -0.44 -0.04
CA THR A 70 13.27 -1.70 -0.75
C THR A 70 12.13 -2.67 -0.43
N LEU A 71 12.00 -3.72 -1.24
CA LEU A 71 10.90 -4.68 -1.09
C LEU A 71 10.87 -5.33 0.29
N ASP A 72 12.02 -5.61 0.88
CA ASP A 72 12.13 -6.28 2.18
C ASP A 72 11.66 -5.42 3.36
N GLN A 73 11.49 -4.11 3.16
CA GLN A 73 10.95 -3.25 4.21
C GLN A 73 9.44 -3.35 4.36
N ASN A 74 8.74 -3.97 3.41
CA ASN A 74 7.28 -4.05 3.40
C ASN A 74 6.60 -2.68 3.49
N ASN A 75 7.26 -1.67 2.93
CA ASN A 75 6.80 -0.28 2.91
C ASN A 75 6.55 0.10 1.45
N PHE A 76 5.29 0.03 1.04
CA PHE A 76 4.94 0.16 -0.38
C PHE A 76 4.44 1.56 -0.76
N CYS A 77 4.61 2.52 0.14
CA CYS A 77 4.20 3.91 -0.12
C CYS A 77 5.23 4.94 0.35
N GLY A 78 6.47 4.52 0.61
CA GLY A 78 7.53 5.43 1.02
C GLY A 78 7.32 6.06 2.40
N MET A 79 6.55 5.43 3.26
CA MET A 79 6.24 5.95 4.59
C MET A 79 7.51 6.17 5.41
N GLY A 80 7.61 7.34 6.07
CA GLY A 80 8.78 7.68 6.88
C GLY A 80 9.96 8.22 6.07
N VAL A 81 9.86 8.31 4.73
CA VAL A 81 10.91 8.94 3.92
C VAL A 81 10.72 10.44 3.97
N THR A 82 11.66 11.15 4.59
CA THR A 82 11.57 12.60 4.77
C THR A 82 12.59 13.38 3.95
N SER A 83 13.63 12.70 3.44
CA SER A 83 14.64 13.33 2.58
C SER A 83 15.40 12.25 1.81
N THR A 84 16.15 12.68 0.80
CA THR A 84 16.98 11.78 0.00
C THR A 84 18.00 11.07 0.90
N GLY A 85 18.11 9.75 0.75
CA GLY A 85 19.06 8.94 1.51
C GLY A 85 18.54 8.49 2.87
N VAL A 86 17.38 8.98 3.32
CA VAL A 86 16.77 8.52 4.57
C VAL A 86 15.98 7.24 4.28
N LYS A 87 16.32 6.17 5.00
CA LYS A 87 15.59 4.92 4.90
C LYS A 87 14.20 5.08 5.52
N GLY A 88 13.16 4.74 4.78
CA GLY A 88 11.80 4.79 5.28
C GLY A 88 11.52 3.73 6.33
N SER A 89 10.30 3.75 6.88
CA SER A 89 9.85 2.78 7.88
C SER A 89 9.89 1.36 7.33
N SER A 90 10.10 0.39 8.22
CA SER A 90 10.05 -1.04 7.89
C SER A 90 8.95 -1.71 8.69
N PHE A 91 8.30 -2.70 8.09
CA PHE A 91 7.24 -3.48 8.72
C PHE A 91 7.59 -4.96 8.64
N LYS A 92 7.06 -5.76 9.57
CA LYS A 92 7.45 -7.17 9.71
C LYS A 92 6.97 -8.04 8.56
N THR A 93 5.79 -7.73 8.03
CA THR A 93 5.16 -8.54 6.98
C THR A 93 4.54 -7.63 5.92
N PRO A 94 4.31 -8.15 4.70
CA PRO A 94 3.57 -7.39 3.68
C PRO A 94 2.19 -6.95 4.16
N LYS A 95 1.49 -7.82 4.89
CA LYS A 95 0.16 -7.51 5.40
C LYS A 95 0.18 -6.32 6.36
N GLU A 96 1.16 -6.28 7.29
CA GLU A 96 1.31 -5.15 8.21
C GLU A 96 1.66 -3.86 7.47
N GLY A 97 2.54 -3.94 6.48
CA GLY A 97 2.91 -2.78 5.67
C GLY A 97 1.73 -2.22 4.91
N ILE A 98 0.91 -3.09 4.34
CA ILE A 98 -0.32 -2.67 3.64
C ILE A 98 -1.33 -2.09 4.62
N ARG A 99 -1.50 -2.72 5.80
CA ARG A 99 -2.37 -2.16 6.84
C ARG A 99 -1.93 -0.76 7.24
N ALA A 100 -0.65 -0.54 7.46
CA ALA A 100 -0.12 0.78 7.82
C ALA A 100 -0.45 1.81 6.73
N GLN A 101 -0.30 1.43 5.47
CA GLN A 101 -0.65 2.30 4.34
C GLN A 101 -2.14 2.63 4.32
N ILE A 102 -2.99 1.62 4.51
CA ILE A 102 -4.45 1.81 4.56
C ILE A 102 -4.83 2.76 5.71
N GLN A 103 -4.24 2.56 6.88
CA GLN A 103 -4.49 3.41 8.05
C GLN A 103 -4.06 4.85 7.79
N HIS A 104 -2.92 5.02 7.13
CA HIS A 104 -2.41 6.35 6.77
C HIS A 104 -3.35 7.06 5.80
N LEU A 105 -3.87 6.34 4.80
CA LEU A 105 -4.86 6.89 3.86
C LEU A 105 -6.15 7.26 4.57
N LYS A 106 -6.60 6.45 5.53
CA LYS A 106 -7.82 6.75 6.31
C LYS A 106 -7.63 8.02 7.14
N ALA A 107 -6.48 8.18 7.78
CA ALA A 107 -6.17 9.39 8.55
C ALA A 107 -6.22 10.65 7.69
N TYR A 108 -5.81 10.53 6.43
CA TYR A 108 -5.87 11.63 5.48
C TYR A 108 -7.29 11.95 5.01
N ALA A 109 -8.11 10.91 4.87
CA ALA A 109 -9.41 11.03 4.20
C ALA A 109 -10.57 11.31 5.15
N CYS A 110 -10.46 10.96 6.42
CA CYS A 110 -11.57 11.13 7.37
C CYS A 110 -11.07 11.14 8.81
N ASP A 111 -11.99 11.50 9.74
CA ASP A 111 -11.71 11.58 11.17
C ASP A 111 -12.14 10.32 11.93
N ASP A 112 -12.66 9.31 11.24
CA ASP A 112 -13.15 8.09 11.89
C ASP A 112 -12.00 7.32 12.55
N ALA A 113 -12.30 6.66 13.67
CA ALA A 113 -11.34 5.82 14.35
C ALA A 113 -11.02 4.58 13.52
N LEU A 114 -9.82 4.02 13.73
CA LEU A 114 -9.43 2.79 13.08
C LEU A 114 -10.21 1.59 13.64
N GLU A 115 -10.50 0.62 12.77
CA GLU A 115 -11.16 -0.62 13.15
C GLU A 115 -10.18 -1.67 13.64
N GLN A 116 -8.90 -1.58 13.26
CA GLN A 116 -7.86 -2.51 13.64
C GLN A 116 -6.78 -1.79 14.46
N ARG A 117 -5.93 -2.59 15.11
CA ARG A 117 -4.77 -2.05 15.85
C ARG A 117 -3.93 -1.18 14.91
N CYS A 118 -3.57 0.00 15.39
CA CYS A 118 -2.79 0.96 14.62
C CYS A 118 -1.37 0.43 14.35
N ILE A 119 -1.00 0.41 13.09
CA ILE A 119 0.35 0.08 12.62
C ILE A 119 1.02 1.34 12.08
N ASP A 120 0.22 2.26 11.46
CA ASP A 120 0.76 3.49 10.91
C ASP A 120 1.29 4.38 12.03
N PRO A 121 2.61 4.67 12.07
CA PRO A 121 3.18 5.52 13.12
C PRO A 121 2.74 6.98 13.04
N ARG A 122 2.07 7.36 11.95
CA ARG A 122 1.63 8.74 11.71
C ARG A 122 0.14 8.94 11.95
N PHE A 123 -0.58 7.89 12.29
CA PHE A 123 -2.00 8.02 12.57
C PHE A 123 -2.18 8.65 13.95
N THR A 124 -2.85 9.78 14.01
CA THR A 124 -3.13 10.51 15.25
C THR A 124 -4.59 10.84 15.39
#